data_7fd4b72e531d318dadfe5feb6ea3061e
#
_entry.id   7fd4b72e531d318dadfe5feb6ea3061e
#
_cell.length_a   1.000
_cell.length_b   1.000
_cell.length_c   1.000
_cell.angle_alpha   90.00
_cell.angle_beta   90.00
_cell.angle_gamma   90.00
#
_symmetry.space_group_name_H-M   'P 1'
#
loop_
_entity.id
_entity.type
_entity.pdbx_description
1 polymer ?
#
loop_
_entity_poly.entity_id
_entity_poly.type
_entity_poly.pdbx_seq_one_letter_code
_entity_poly.pdbx_strand_id
1 'polypeptide(L)'
;MDIFEKAGIAYNQAFDGINIKENEKIVLECKSPTYSFYFARYIPGANIENHFKVIFNSGNKFWLNRFIKEVNYKGTKVEEWLLYI
;
A
#
# COMPACT_ATOMS: atom_id res chain seq x y z
N MET A 1 0.09 -19.20 -9.79
CA MET A 1 -0.60 -18.08 -9.11
C MET A 1 -0.07 -16.76 -9.67
N ASP A 2 -0.94 -15.90 -10.11
CA ASP A 2 -0.47 -14.62 -10.61
C ASP A 2 -0.12 -13.65 -9.48
N ILE A 3 0.52 -12.55 -9.84
CA ILE A 3 1.02 -11.57 -8.87
C ILE A 3 -0.13 -10.93 -8.10
N PHE A 4 -1.26 -10.67 -8.76
CA PHE A 4 -2.42 -10.06 -8.11
C PHE A 4 -3.01 -10.99 -7.05
N GLU A 5 -3.17 -12.27 -7.36
CA GLU A 5 -3.66 -13.26 -6.39
C GLU A 5 -2.70 -13.38 -5.20
N LYS A 6 -1.40 -13.42 -5.49
CA LYS A 6 -0.38 -13.52 -4.46
C LYS A 6 -0.45 -12.33 -3.48
N ALA A 7 -0.60 -11.12 -4.01
CA ALA A 7 -0.75 -9.93 -3.19
C ALA A 7 -2.02 -9.97 -2.35
N GLY A 8 -3.11 -10.46 -2.93
CA GLY A 8 -4.38 -10.57 -2.23
C GLY A 8 -4.33 -11.55 -1.07
N ILE A 9 -3.70 -12.71 -1.27
CA ILE A 9 -3.52 -13.70 -0.20
C ILE A 9 -2.67 -13.10 0.93
N ALA A 10 -1.57 -12.45 0.58
CA ALA A 10 -0.69 -11.83 1.57
C ALA A 10 -1.41 -10.73 2.36
N TYR A 11 -2.19 -9.90 1.67
CA TYR A 11 -2.98 -8.86 2.33
C TYR A 11 -4.00 -9.48 3.29
N ASN A 12 -4.73 -10.50 2.84
CA ASN A 12 -5.76 -11.12 3.68
C ASN A 12 -5.17 -11.75 4.94
N GLN A 13 -4.00 -12.39 4.83
CA GLN A 13 -3.32 -12.94 5.99
C GLN A 13 -2.89 -11.83 6.96
N ALA A 14 -2.34 -10.74 6.44
CA ALA A 14 -1.94 -9.60 7.27
C ALA A 14 -3.15 -8.96 7.95
N PHE A 15 -4.28 -8.87 7.25
CA PHE A 15 -5.52 -8.35 7.83
C PHE A 15 -5.98 -9.19 9.01
N ASP A 16 -5.76 -10.50 8.94
CA ASP A 16 -6.07 -11.43 10.03
C ASP A 16 -4.98 -11.46 11.12
N GLY A 17 -3.97 -10.61 11.01
CA GLY A 17 -2.89 -10.51 11.99
C GLY A 17 -1.79 -11.54 11.83
N ILE A 18 -1.74 -12.25 10.70
CA ILE A 18 -0.77 -13.32 10.47
C ILE A 18 0.44 -12.77 9.69
N ASN A 19 1.65 -12.91 10.26
CA ASN A 19 2.92 -12.56 9.62
C ASN A 19 2.86 -11.21 8.90
N ILE A 20 2.43 -10.16 9.62
CA ILE A 20 2.11 -8.86 9.02
C ILE A 20 3.29 -8.30 8.23
N LYS A 21 4.49 -8.29 8.82
CA LYS A 21 5.66 -7.70 8.15
C LYS A 21 6.08 -8.48 6.90
N GLU A 22 6.08 -9.81 6.99
CA GLU A 22 6.44 -10.65 5.86
C GLU A 22 5.43 -10.52 4.74
N ASN A 23 4.15 -10.47 5.07
CA ASN A 23 3.09 -10.30 4.09
C ASN A 23 3.10 -8.90 3.48
N GLU A 24 3.46 -7.87 4.25
CA GLU A 24 3.66 -6.53 3.70
C GLU A 24 4.76 -6.52 2.64
N LYS A 25 5.86 -7.19 2.92
CA LYS A 25 6.95 -7.31 1.96
C LYS A 25 6.49 -7.96 0.66
N ILE A 26 5.69 -9.02 0.76
CA ILE A 26 5.13 -9.69 -0.42
C ILE A 26 4.23 -8.74 -1.21
N VAL A 27 3.35 -8.01 -0.55
CA VAL A 27 2.45 -7.05 -1.22
C VAL A 27 3.28 -5.98 -1.94
N LEU A 28 4.30 -5.45 -1.30
CA LEU A 28 5.16 -4.42 -1.90
C LEU A 28 5.92 -4.96 -3.12
N GLU A 29 6.43 -6.18 -3.03
CA GLU A 29 7.16 -6.80 -4.14
C GLU A 29 6.26 -7.07 -5.34
N CYS A 30 4.98 -7.34 -5.11
CA CYS A 30 4.00 -7.55 -6.18
C CYS A 30 3.66 -6.26 -6.93
N LYS A 31 3.99 -5.10 -6.37
CA LYS A 31 3.76 -3.79 -6.99
C LYS A 31 2.31 -3.57 -7.43
N SER A 32 1.37 -4.09 -6.63
CA SER A 32 -0.06 -3.92 -6.89
C SER A 32 -0.55 -2.64 -6.24
N PRO A 33 -1.00 -1.63 -7.01
CA PRO A 33 -1.53 -0.41 -6.40
C PRO A 33 -2.79 -0.70 -5.57
N THR A 34 -3.61 -1.66 -5.99
CA THR A 34 -4.81 -2.05 -5.28
C THR A 34 -4.51 -2.54 -3.87
N TYR A 35 -3.64 -3.53 -3.74
CA TYR A 35 -3.35 -4.10 -2.43
C TYR A 35 -2.41 -3.25 -1.59
N SER A 36 -1.55 -2.45 -2.23
CA SER A 36 -0.79 -1.45 -1.49
C SER A 36 -1.72 -0.41 -0.87
N PHE A 37 -2.77 0.02 -1.58
CA PHE A 37 -3.78 0.90 -1.00
C PHE A 37 -4.48 0.24 0.17
N TYR A 38 -4.98 -0.99 0.01
CA TYR A 38 -5.68 -1.68 1.08
C TYR A 38 -4.79 -1.89 2.29
N PHE A 39 -3.54 -2.25 2.08
CA PHE A 39 -2.60 -2.43 3.18
C PHE A 39 -2.39 -1.13 3.95
N ALA A 40 -2.09 -0.05 3.23
CA ALA A 40 -1.87 1.26 3.84
C ALA A 40 -3.11 1.77 4.57
N ARG A 41 -4.31 1.48 4.04
CA ARG A 41 -5.57 1.98 4.60
C ARG A 41 -6.02 1.18 5.81
N TYR A 42 -5.87 -0.14 5.79
CA TYR A 42 -6.55 -1.00 6.75
C TYR A 42 -5.64 -1.74 7.72
N ILE A 43 -4.32 -1.81 7.46
CA ILE A 43 -3.41 -2.55 8.35
C ILE A 43 -2.67 -1.55 9.25
N PRO A 44 -2.88 -1.62 10.58
CA PRO A 44 -2.15 -0.74 11.51
C PRO A 44 -0.64 -0.98 11.41
N GLY A 45 0.14 0.09 11.47
CA GLY A 45 1.59 0.00 11.40
C GLY A 45 2.16 -0.21 10.00
N ALA A 46 1.32 -0.11 8.95
CA ALA A 46 1.77 -0.25 7.58
C ALA A 46 2.85 0.79 7.21
N ASN A 47 3.74 0.40 6.32
CA ASN A 47 4.76 1.30 5.79
C ASN A 47 4.13 2.21 4.72
N ILE A 48 3.55 3.29 5.17
CA ILE A 48 2.78 4.22 4.32
C ILE A 48 3.60 4.75 3.17
N GLU A 49 4.86 5.08 3.42
CA GLU A 49 5.74 5.66 2.40
C GLU A 49 6.01 4.66 1.26
N ASN A 50 6.28 3.41 1.59
CA ASN A 50 6.55 2.40 0.58
C ASN A 50 5.30 2.07 -0.24
N HIS A 51 4.13 2.00 0.40
CA HIS A 51 2.88 1.79 -0.34
C HIS A 51 2.55 2.96 -1.25
N PHE A 52 2.81 4.18 -0.80
CA PHE A 52 2.65 5.35 -1.66
C PHE A 52 3.53 5.24 -2.91
N LYS A 53 4.79 4.86 -2.73
CA LYS A 53 5.72 4.71 -3.86
C LYS A 53 5.21 3.69 -4.89
N VAL A 54 4.68 2.57 -4.43
CA VAL A 54 4.11 1.57 -5.34
C VAL A 54 2.97 2.18 -6.15
N ILE A 55 2.05 2.86 -5.48
CA ILE A 55 0.88 3.45 -6.13
C ILE A 55 1.29 4.56 -7.11
N PHE A 56 2.19 5.45 -6.67
CA PHE A 56 2.66 6.55 -7.50
C PHE A 56 3.38 6.02 -8.74
N ASN A 57 4.29 5.06 -8.56
CA ASN A 57 5.07 4.51 -9.66
C ASN A 57 4.25 3.67 -10.63
N SER A 58 3.08 3.18 -10.19
CA SER A 58 2.19 2.43 -11.08
C SER A 58 1.52 3.31 -12.13
N GLY A 59 1.47 4.62 -11.92
CA GLY A 59 0.75 5.53 -12.78
C GLY A 59 -0.77 5.44 -12.67
N ASN A 60 -1.28 4.67 -11.72
CA ASN A 60 -2.72 4.47 -11.55
C ASN A 60 -3.33 5.62 -10.78
N LYS A 61 -3.94 6.56 -11.49
CA LYS A 61 -4.52 7.77 -10.88
C LYS A 61 -5.71 7.47 -9.98
N PHE A 62 -6.47 6.43 -10.27
CA PHE A 62 -7.60 6.05 -9.44
C PHE A 62 -7.14 5.70 -8.02
N TRP A 63 -6.15 4.83 -7.89
CA TRP A 63 -5.65 4.42 -6.58
C TRP A 63 -4.84 5.53 -5.90
N LEU A 64 -4.14 6.35 -6.68
CA LEU A 64 -3.44 7.51 -6.13
C LEU A 64 -4.42 8.50 -5.48
N ASN A 65 -5.52 8.80 -6.16
CA ASN A 65 -6.53 9.70 -5.62
C ASN A 65 -7.18 9.13 -4.37
N ARG A 66 -7.47 7.83 -4.35
CA ARG A 66 -8.02 7.19 -3.16
C ARG A 66 -7.03 7.20 -2.01
N PHE A 67 -5.75 6.97 -2.29
CA PHE A 67 -4.71 7.04 -1.26
C PHE A 67 -4.70 8.41 -0.60
N ILE A 68 -4.66 9.46 -1.41
CA ILE A 68 -4.60 10.84 -0.90
C ILE A 68 -5.82 11.17 -0.04
N LYS A 69 -6.99 10.66 -0.41
CA LYS A 69 -8.24 10.95 0.31
C LYS A 69 -8.46 10.09 1.55
N GLU A 70 -8.03 8.83 1.53
CA GLU A 70 -8.48 7.85 2.51
C GLU A 70 -7.37 7.33 3.42
N VAL A 71 -6.11 7.38 3.01
CA VAL A 71 -5.01 6.89 3.83
C VAL A 71 -4.49 8.00 4.74
N ASN A 72 -4.28 7.67 6.00
CA ASN A 72 -3.67 8.62 6.93
C ASN A 72 -2.15 8.59 6.75
N TYR A 73 -1.64 9.57 6.02
CA TYR A 73 -0.19 9.73 5.79
C TYR A 73 0.43 10.86 6.62
N LYS A 74 -0.31 11.37 7.59
CA LYS A 74 0.15 12.45 8.45
C LYS A 74 1.39 12.02 9.24
N GLY A 75 2.41 12.87 9.26
CA GLY A 75 3.67 12.57 9.94
C GLY A 75 4.63 11.72 9.11
N THR A 76 4.29 11.34 7.88
CA THR A 76 5.17 10.62 6.97
C THR A 76 5.76 11.56 5.92
N LYS A 77 6.76 11.06 5.21
CA LYS A 77 7.37 11.84 4.12
C LYS A 77 6.41 12.06 2.95
N VAL A 78 5.33 11.30 2.87
CA VAL A 78 4.32 11.49 1.83
C VAL A 78 3.76 12.91 1.86
N GLU A 79 3.61 13.52 3.04
CA GLU A 79 3.17 14.92 3.15
C GLU A 79 4.08 15.85 2.35
N GLU A 80 5.41 15.66 2.45
CA GLU A 80 6.37 16.45 1.69
C GLU A 80 6.29 16.14 0.21
N TRP A 81 6.24 14.85 -0.13
CA TRP A 81 6.23 14.44 -1.53
C TRP A 81 5.03 14.98 -2.29
N LEU A 82 3.87 15.05 -1.64
CA LEU A 82 2.65 15.59 -2.27
C LEU A 82 2.75 17.07 -2.61
N LEU A 83 3.66 17.80 -1.98
CA LEU A 83 3.89 19.21 -2.32
C LEU A 83 4.51 19.39 -3.70
N TYR A 84 5.11 18.36 -4.26
CA TYR A 84 5.84 18.42 -5.52
C TYR A 84 5.15 17.64 -6.66
N ILE A 85 3.95 17.18 -6.46
CA ILE A 85 3.18 16.44 -7.46
C ILE A 85 2.28 17.35 -8.29
#